data_ef0414c46f4fed4ddb4adabfd51e3b90
#
_entry.id   ef0414c46f4fed4ddb4adabfd51e3b90
#
_cell.length_a   1.000
_cell.length_b   1.000
_cell.length_c   1.000
_cell.angle_alpha   90.00
_cell.angle_beta   90.00
_cell.angle_gamma   90.00
#
_symmetry.space_group_name_H-M   'P 1'
#
loop_
_entity.id
_entity.type
_entity.pdbx_description
1 polymer ?
#
loop_
_entity_poly.entity_id
_entity_poly.type
_entity_poly.pdbx_seq_one_letter_code
_entity_poly.pdbx_strand_id
1 'polypeptide(L)'
;MNHIRVLLRRCVARVLCTVVATILAACGGGSTTTPTEASIQATAMAQPTAADRVAIGDKLFNETALSAGGRQACAGCHVKARGHADAEGGLLPLGGPNLDRQGLRSSPSLHYQNSNPSFQLNAGADARGGFTWDGRADTRAAQALGPLLAANEMAQPDTAAVVRAVRALPYFNELVFAYALPATASDAQVLLATQQALEAYQAGDADYQPYTSKFDAVQRGLASFTAQEQRGLDLFNDPQRGNCTSCHSSTPPPGEALPVFTNFRYVALGVPRNSSSATTDPNFFDMGLCGPVRTDLTHRTDLCGMFKVPTLRNVALTAPYFHNGALATLEEVVSFYATRDIDPARWYPTVDGVVQRFNDLPPAYRGNVTQQAPFGPPPRSGPRLNVQDVQDIVSFLRTLTDGFTP
;
A
#
# COMPACT_ATOMS: atom_id res chain seq x y z
N MET A 1 -2.90 2.21 -54.79
CA MET A 1 -2.20 1.33 -55.76
C MET A 1 -1.46 0.27 -54.95
N ASN A 2 -1.76 -1.00 -55.28
CA ASN A 2 -1.13 -2.29 -54.91
C ASN A 2 -1.22 -2.74 -53.45
N HIS A 3 -2.19 -3.50 -53.21
CA HIS A 3 -2.44 -4.94 -52.97
C HIS A 3 -1.17 -5.84 -52.92
N ILE A 4 -1.05 -6.64 -51.81
CA ILE A 4 -0.71 -8.06 -51.90
C ILE A 4 -1.38 -8.77 -50.70
N ARG A 5 -2.27 -9.73 -51.04
CA ARG A 5 -2.85 -10.80 -50.21
C ARG A 5 -1.94 -12.04 -50.32
N VAL A 6 -1.74 -12.77 -49.22
CA VAL A 6 -1.36 -14.20 -49.29
C VAL A 6 -2.04 -14.95 -48.12
N LEU A 7 -3.03 -15.60 -48.40
CA LEU A 7 -3.57 -16.97 -48.29
C LEU A 7 -3.04 -17.90 -47.19
N LEU A 8 -4.13 -18.42 -46.49
CA LEU A 8 -4.17 -19.61 -45.63
C LEU A 8 -3.51 -20.86 -46.25
N ARG A 9 -2.99 -21.73 -45.37
CA ARG A 9 -3.14 -23.20 -45.48
C ARG A 9 -3.28 -23.86 -44.11
N ARG A 10 -4.43 -24.49 -43.90
CA ARG A 10 -4.74 -25.47 -42.86
C ARG A 10 -4.11 -26.81 -43.28
N CYS A 11 -3.52 -27.56 -42.33
CA CYS A 11 -3.33 -29.00 -42.42
C CYS A 11 -3.86 -29.67 -41.14
N VAL A 12 -4.92 -30.43 -41.30
CA VAL A 12 -5.45 -31.39 -40.34
C VAL A 12 -4.81 -32.75 -40.70
N ALA A 13 -4.19 -33.41 -39.73
CA ALA A 13 -3.87 -34.84 -39.85
C ALA A 13 -4.42 -35.56 -38.60
N ARG A 14 -5.49 -36.30 -38.79
CA ARG A 14 -5.96 -37.34 -37.88
C ARG A 14 -5.21 -38.62 -38.21
N VAL A 15 -4.64 -39.26 -37.21
CA VAL A 15 -4.19 -40.66 -37.29
C VAL A 15 -5.02 -41.47 -36.30
N LEU A 16 -5.82 -42.35 -36.87
CA LEU A 16 -6.56 -43.41 -36.19
C LEU A 16 -5.66 -44.66 -36.14
N CYS A 17 -5.36 -45.19 -34.98
CA CYS A 17 -4.80 -46.52 -34.81
C CYS A 17 -5.82 -47.42 -34.13
N THR A 18 -6.44 -48.29 -34.89
CA THR A 18 -7.23 -49.45 -34.44
C THR A 18 -6.29 -50.62 -34.21
N VAL A 19 -6.29 -51.20 -33.00
CA VAL A 19 -5.67 -52.48 -32.70
C VAL A 19 -6.78 -53.51 -32.41
N VAL A 20 -6.76 -54.55 -33.24
CA VAL A 20 -7.63 -55.72 -33.16
C VAL A 20 -7.07 -56.67 -32.09
N ALA A 21 -7.88 -57.08 -31.13
CA ALA A 21 -7.57 -58.09 -30.14
C ALA A 21 -8.08 -59.47 -30.62
N THR A 22 -7.19 -60.42 -30.79
CA THR A 22 -7.53 -61.84 -31.04
C THR A 22 -7.52 -62.60 -29.73
N ILE A 23 -8.64 -63.26 -29.42
CA ILE A 23 -8.84 -64.14 -28.27
C ILE A 23 -8.38 -65.52 -28.64
N LEU A 24 -7.48 -66.15 -27.85
CA LEU A 24 -7.26 -67.59 -27.82
C LEU A 24 -7.47 -68.10 -26.40
N ALA A 25 -8.46 -68.97 -26.25
CA ALA A 25 -8.74 -69.69 -25.00
C ALA A 25 -7.90 -70.97 -24.96
N ALA A 26 -7.23 -71.20 -23.81
CA ALA A 26 -6.74 -72.53 -23.46
C ALA A 26 -6.94 -72.76 -21.93
N CYS A 27 -7.65 -73.83 -21.60
CA CYS A 27 -7.89 -74.31 -20.27
C CYS A 27 -6.65 -74.95 -19.68
N GLY A 28 -6.38 -74.67 -18.39
CA GLY A 28 -5.39 -75.40 -17.59
C GLY A 28 -5.46 -74.94 -16.10
N GLY A 29 -6.07 -75.79 -15.27
CA GLY A 29 -6.22 -75.48 -13.84
C GLY A 29 -4.91 -75.62 -13.09
N GLY A 30 -4.73 -74.74 -12.13
CA GLY A 30 -3.67 -74.75 -11.13
C GLY A 30 -3.91 -73.63 -10.11
N SER A 31 -4.41 -74.00 -8.96
CA SER A 31 -4.55 -73.03 -7.81
C SER A 31 -3.18 -72.65 -7.29
N THR A 32 -2.75 -71.46 -7.57
CA THR A 32 -1.66 -70.79 -6.84
C THR A 32 -2.22 -69.47 -6.26
N THR A 33 -2.29 -69.40 -4.96
CA THR A 33 -2.58 -68.20 -4.21
C THR A 33 -1.49 -67.17 -4.47
N THR A 34 -1.79 -66.19 -5.32
CA THR A 34 -0.96 -65.00 -5.49
C THR A 34 -1.10 -64.10 -4.29
N PRO A 35 -0.01 -63.53 -3.74
CA PRO A 35 -0.11 -62.53 -2.70
C PRO A 35 -0.80 -61.31 -3.30
N THR A 36 -1.85 -60.81 -2.62
CA THR A 36 -2.50 -59.57 -2.91
C THR A 36 -1.46 -58.47 -2.86
N GLU A 37 -1.11 -57.86 -3.98
CA GLU A 37 -0.36 -56.61 -4.00
C GLU A 37 -1.23 -55.55 -3.29
N ALA A 38 -0.86 -55.29 -2.04
CA ALA A 38 -1.34 -54.10 -1.35
C ALA A 38 -0.84 -52.92 -2.16
N SER A 39 -1.75 -52.28 -2.90
CA SER A 39 -1.49 -50.99 -3.56
C SER A 39 -1.10 -50.00 -2.49
N ILE A 40 0.19 -49.73 -2.34
CA ILE A 40 0.70 -48.60 -1.60
C ILE A 40 0.25 -47.38 -2.42
N GLN A 41 -0.94 -46.85 -2.11
CA GLN A 41 -1.31 -45.52 -2.51
C GLN A 41 -0.30 -44.58 -1.87
N ALA A 42 0.69 -44.14 -2.63
CA ALA A 42 1.54 -43.05 -2.25
C ALA A 42 0.59 -41.85 -2.06
N THR A 43 0.34 -41.50 -0.80
CA THR A 43 -0.39 -40.28 -0.44
C THR A 43 0.41 -39.15 -1.06
N ALA A 44 -0.09 -38.55 -2.13
CA ALA A 44 0.56 -37.40 -2.75
C ALA A 44 0.74 -36.35 -1.65
N MET A 45 1.98 -36.01 -1.34
CA MET A 45 2.25 -34.96 -0.36
C MET A 45 1.54 -33.69 -0.82
N ALA A 46 0.77 -33.09 0.07
CA ALA A 46 0.07 -31.85 -0.22
C ALA A 46 1.06 -30.80 -0.74
N GLN A 47 0.74 -30.19 -1.84
CA GLN A 47 1.55 -29.10 -2.39
C GLN A 47 1.10 -27.77 -1.77
N PRO A 48 2.04 -26.88 -1.43
CA PRO A 48 1.70 -25.57 -0.87
C PRO A 48 0.86 -24.73 -1.84
N THR A 49 -0.16 -24.09 -1.33
CA THR A 49 -1.11 -23.26 -2.07
C THR A 49 -0.89 -21.77 -1.82
N ALA A 50 -1.55 -20.91 -2.59
CA ALA A 50 -1.59 -19.47 -2.30
C ALA A 50 -2.27 -19.19 -0.95
N ALA A 51 -3.30 -19.96 -0.58
CA ALA A 51 -3.98 -19.81 0.71
C ALA A 51 -3.05 -20.12 1.90
N ASP A 52 -2.17 -21.10 1.78
CA ASP A 52 -1.18 -21.42 2.85
C ASP A 52 -0.22 -20.24 3.06
N ARG A 53 0.17 -19.56 1.97
CA ARG A 53 1.04 -18.37 2.04
C ARG A 53 0.33 -17.17 2.68
N VAL A 54 -0.95 -16.96 2.37
CA VAL A 54 -1.77 -15.94 3.02
C VAL A 54 -1.92 -16.23 4.50
N ALA A 55 -2.26 -17.48 4.86
CA ALA A 55 -2.48 -17.86 6.25
C ALA A 55 -1.22 -17.71 7.13
N ILE A 56 -0.05 -18.09 6.62
CA ILE A 56 1.19 -17.90 7.37
C ILE A 56 1.57 -16.42 7.43
N GLY A 57 1.28 -15.63 6.39
CA GLY A 57 1.48 -14.19 6.38
C GLY A 57 0.62 -13.46 7.41
N ASP A 58 -0.65 -13.86 7.58
CA ASP A 58 -1.54 -13.35 8.63
C ASP A 58 -0.96 -13.61 10.03
N LYS A 59 -0.52 -14.85 10.32
CA LYS A 59 0.13 -15.18 11.60
C LYS A 59 1.34 -14.29 11.85
N LEU A 60 2.22 -14.12 10.87
CA LEU A 60 3.42 -13.28 10.98
C LEU A 60 3.09 -11.80 11.16
N PHE A 61 2.04 -11.29 10.51
CA PHE A 61 1.61 -9.91 10.63
C PHE A 61 1.10 -9.57 12.04
N ASN A 62 0.54 -10.55 12.73
CA ASN A 62 0.04 -10.44 14.10
C ASN A 62 1.06 -10.90 15.16
N GLU A 63 2.29 -11.31 14.78
CA GLU A 63 3.27 -11.91 15.66
C GLU A 63 4.13 -10.88 16.39
N THR A 64 4.00 -10.79 17.70
CA THR A 64 4.78 -9.87 18.53
C THR A 64 6.22 -10.33 18.76
N ALA A 65 6.50 -11.63 18.71
CA ALA A 65 7.84 -12.19 18.89
C ALA A 65 8.83 -11.73 17.80
N LEU A 66 8.33 -11.17 16.68
CA LEU A 66 9.15 -10.58 15.64
C LEU A 66 9.74 -9.23 16.05
N SER A 67 9.28 -8.58 17.11
CA SER A 67 9.88 -7.35 17.65
C SER A 67 10.95 -7.65 18.71
N ALA A 68 11.95 -6.77 18.84
CA ALA A 68 13.02 -6.94 19.80
C ALA A 68 12.52 -6.99 21.27
N GLY A 69 11.43 -6.28 21.56
CA GLY A 69 10.78 -6.29 22.88
C GLY A 69 9.73 -7.36 23.08
N GLY A 70 9.35 -8.11 22.03
CA GLY A 70 8.26 -9.08 22.07
C GLY A 70 6.87 -8.47 22.33
N ARG A 71 6.70 -7.17 22.04
CA ARG A 71 5.49 -6.40 22.40
C ARG A 71 4.74 -5.81 21.22
N GLN A 72 5.36 -5.77 20.04
CA GLN A 72 4.83 -5.11 18.88
C GLN A 72 4.71 -6.06 17.69
N ALA A 73 3.60 -6.01 17.01
CA ALA A 73 3.35 -6.68 15.73
C ALA A 73 3.04 -5.63 14.65
N CYS A 74 3.05 -6.02 13.37
CA CYS A 74 2.64 -5.13 12.28
C CYS A 74 1.21 -4.59 12.52
N ALA A 75 0.30 -5.46 12.98
CA ALA A 75 -1.09 -5.12 13.33
C ALA A 75 -1.21 -4.05 14.43
N GLY A 76 -0.17 -3.82 15.25
CA GLY A 76 -0.17 -2.78 16.28
C GLY A 76 -0.12 -1.36 15.72
N CYS A 77 0.57 -1.16 14.57
CA CYS A 77 0.64 0.12 13.87
C CYS A 77 -0.25 0.14 12.61
N HIS A 78 -0.67 -1.02 12.11
CA HIS A 78 -1.54 -1.18 10.95
C HIS A 78 -2.86 -1.84 11.37
N VAL A 79 -3.75 -1.04 12.00
CA VAL A 79 -4.99 -1.54 12.64
C VAL A 79 -6.07 -1.82 11.59
N LYS A 80 -6.58 -3.07 11.56
CA LYS A 80 -7.60 -3.53 10.61
C LYS A 80 -8.83 -2.61 10.58
N ALA A 81 -9.38 -2.25 11.73
CA ALA A 81 -10.57 -1.38 11.82
C ALA A 81 -10.35 0.04 11.28
N ARG A 82 -9.12 0.41 10.98
CA ARG A 82 -8.71 1.71 10.44
C ARG A 82 -8.10 1.61 9.03
N GLY A 83 -8.53 0.61 8.26
CA GLY A 83 -8.00 0.39 6.91
C GLY A 83 -6.52 0.02 6.90
N HIS A 84 -6.07 -0.71 7.92
CA HIS A 84 -4.66 -1.06 8.17
C HIS A 84 -3.73 0.17 8.13
N ALA A 85 -4.19 1.26 8.74
CA ALA A 85 -3.41 2.48 8.98
C ALA A 85 -3.18 2.66 10.49
N ASP A 86 -2.70 3.84 10.89
CA ASP A 86 -2.29 4.15 12.26
C ASP A 86 -3.33 3.81 13.34
N ALA A 87 -2.84 3.41 14.52
CA ALA A 87 -3.66 2.88 15.60
C ALA A 87 -4.50 3.91 16.32
N GLU A 88 -3.97 5.12 16.57
CA GLU A 88 -4.63 6.12 17.41
C GLU A 88 -4.54 7.52 16.81
N GLY A 89 -5.72 8.10 16.54
CA GLY A 89 -5.83 9.42 15.93
C GLY A 89 -5.14 10.52 16.72
N GLY A 90 -4.16 11.17 16.10
CA GLY A 90 -3.55 12.39 16.59
C GLY A 90 -2.06 12.30 16.95
N LEU A 91 -1.51 11.14 17.23
CA LEU A 91 -0.08 10.94 17.49
C LEU A 91 0.51 9.94 16.50
N LEU A 92 1.78 10.15 16.11
CA LEU A 92 2.53 9.14 15.37
C LEU A 92 2.75 7.90 16.25
N PRO A 93 2.76 6.67 15.65
CA PRO A 93 2.82 5.44 16.43
C PRO A 93 4.10 5.34 17.25
N LEU A 94 3.98 4.67 18.43
CA LEU A 94 5.13 4.36 19.27
C LEU A 94 5.66 2.97 18.96
N GLY A 95 6.98 2.84 18.88
CA GLY A 95 7.70 1.60 18.69
C GLY A 95 8.97 1.52 19.53
N GLY A 96 9.91 0.70 19.10
CA GLY A 96 11.10 0.38 19.87
C GLY A 96 10.86 -0.73 20.90
N PRO A 97 11.93 -1.23 21.56
CA PRO A 97 11.81 -2.39 22.46
C PRO A 97 10.86 -2.15 23.65
N ASN A 98 10.67 -0.89 24.05
CA ASN A 98 9.83 -0.51 25.18
C ASN A 98 8.54 0.20 24.78
N LEU A 99 8.29 0.39 23.48
CA LEU A 99 7.18 1.20 22.93
C LEU A 99 7.26 2.68 23.39
N ASP A 100 8.46 3.21 23.50
CA ASP A 100 8.76 4.56 23.97
C ASP A 100 9.39 5.46 22.89
N ARG A 101 9.56 4.95 21.68
CA ARG A 101 10.13 5.67 20.54
C ARG A 101 9.07 6.00 19.52
N GLN A 102 8.83 7.29 19.31
CA GLN A 102 7.86 7.73 18.32
C GLN A 102 8.35 7.47 16.90
N GLY A 103 7.44 7.00 16.03
CA GLY A 103 7.68 6.88 14.59
C GLY A 103 7.95 8.23 13.93
N LEU A 104 8.71 8.21 12.85
CA LEU A 104 9.02 9.43 12.09
C LEU A 104 7.82 9.87 11.25
N ARG A 105 7.03 8.91 10.78
CA ARG A 105 5.93 9.10 9.84
C ARG A 105 4.66 8.42 10.32
N SER A 106 3.52 8.95 9.90
CA SER A 106 2.23 8.26 10.01
C SER A 106 2.28 6.91 9.29
N SER A 107 1.67 5.86 9.87
CA SER A 107 1.54 4.57 9.23
C SER A 107 0.53 4.67 8.09
N PRO A 108 0.95 4.51 6.82
CA PRO A 108 0.03 4.60 5.70
C PRO A 108 -0.91 3.41 5.68
N SER A 109 -2.11 3.58 5.11
CA SER A 109 -3.00 2.46 4.81
C SER A 109 -2.30 1.44 3.92
N LEU A 110 -2.46 0.15 4.25
CA LEU A 110 -1.99 -0.96 3.43
C LEU A 110 -3.03 -1.43 2.40
N HIS A 111 -4.24 -0.84 2.42
CA HIS A 111 -5.31 -1.17 1.50
C HIS A 111 -5.04 -0.67 0.08
N TYR A 112 -5.60 -1.36 -0.91
CA TYR A 112 -5.62 -0.95 -2.33
C TYR A 112 -4.24 -0.70 -2.94
N GLN A 113 -3.27 -1.55 -2.60
CA GLN A 113 -1.89 -1.44 -3.09
C GLN A 113 -1.55 -2.46 -4.20
N ASN A 114 -2.50 -3.30 -4.66
CA ASN A 114 -2.20 -4.37 -5.63
C ASN A 114 -1.77 -3.83 -7.00
N SER A 115 -2.28 -2.67 -7.39
CA SER A 115 -1.92 -1.99 -8.63
C SER A 115 -0.75 -0.99 -8.50
N ASN A 116 -0.12 -0.89 -7.29
CA ASN A 116 1.04 -0.03 -7.08
C ASN A 116 2.28 -0.64 -7.77
N PRO A 117 2.88 0.02 -8.79
CA PRO A 117 4.05 -0.53 -9.47
C PRO A 117 5.33 -0.41 -8.60
N SER A 118 6.39 -1.11 -8.98
CA SER A 118 7.75 -0.83 -8.48
C SER A 118 8.14 0.62 -8.74
N PHE A 119 9.07 1.14 -7.94
CA PHE A 119 9.50 2.53 -8.06
C PHE A 119 10.11 2.82 -9.45
N GLN A 120 9.68 3.92 -10.03
CA GLN A 120 10.16 4.41 -11.31
C GLN A 120 10.42 5.91 -11.20
N LEU A 121 11.55 6.35 -11.72
CA LEU A 121 11.89 7.76 -11.87
C LEU A 121 12.15 8.03 -13.34
N ASN A 122 11.20 8.73 -13.97
CA ASN A 122 11.30 9.14 -15.36
C ASN A 122 12.07 10.46 -15.49
N ALA A 123 12.17 10.98 -16.71
CA ALA A 123 12.79 12.29 -16.96
C ALA A 123 12.10 13.41 -16.16
N GLY A 124 12.90 14.33 -15.64
CA GLY A 124 12.42 15.36 -14.71
C GLY A 124 12.11 14.80 -13.32
N ALA A 125 11.15 15.38 -12.62
CA ALA A 125 10.72 14.96 -11.28
C ALA A 125 9.51 14.01 -11.32
N ASP A 126 9.32 13.24 -12.40
CA ASP A 126 8.21 12.30 -12.57
C ASP A 126 8.54 10.96 -11.90
N ALA A 127 8.35 10.88 -10.59
CA ALA A 127 8.49 9.68 -9.79
C ALA A 127 7.12 8.99 -9.59
N ARG A 128 7.11 7.65 -9.60
CA ARG A 128 5.90 6.83 -9.42
C ARG A 128 6.22 5.49 -8.79
N GLY A 129 5.28 4.93 -8.03
CA GLY A 129 5.34 3.56 -7.51
C GLY A 129 6.25 3.39 -6.30
N GLY A 130 6.69 2.17 -6.04
CA GLY A 130 7.42 1.79 -4.82
C GLY A 130 6.53 1.77 -3.58
N PHE A 131 7.04 1.26 -2.48
CA PHE A 131 6.34 1.17 -1.19
C PHE A 131 7.00 2.10 -0.18
N THR A 132 6.29 2.44 0.90
CA THR A 132 6.57 3.54 1.85
C THR A 132 6.22 4.93 1.29
N TRP A 133 6.22 5.96 2.17
CA TRP A 133 5.96 7.36 1.79
C TRP A 133 6.98 7.93 0.78
N ASP A 134 8.19 7.39 0.76
CA ASP A 134 9.28 7.82 -0.13
C ASP A 134 9.63 6.77 -1.21
N GLY A 135 8.87 5.68 -1.30
CA GLY A 135 9.00 4.69 -2.36
C GLY A 135 10.33 3.92 -2.39
N ARG A 136 11.07 3.89 -1.28
CA ARG A 136 12.42 3.27 -1.22
C ARG A 136 12.42 1.75 -1.34
N ALA A 137 11.27 1.10 -1.28
CA ALA A 137 11.13 -0.34 -1.49
C ALA A 137 10.34 -0.62 -2.76
N ASP A 138 10.84 -1.52 -3.61
CA ASP A 138 10.24 -1.84 -4.91
C ASP A 138 9.07 -2.81 -4.82
N THR A 139 9.02 -3.64 -3.77
CA THR A 139 7.98 -4.63 -3.52
C THR A 139 7.51 -4.56 -2.07
N ARG A 140 6.34 -5.13 -1.77
CA ARG A 140 5.88 -5.30 -0.39
C ARG A 140 6.82 -6.20 0.42
N ALA A 141 7.33 -7.27 -0.20
CA ALA A 141 8.32 -8.15 0.44
C ALA A 141 9.56 -7.36 0.87
N ALA A 142 10.11 -6.54 -0.03
CA ALA A 142 11.26 -5.68 0.31
C ALA A 142 10.92 -4.65 1.40
N GLN A 143 9.72 -4.09 1.35
CA GLN A 143 9.24 -3.11 2.34
C GLN A 143 9.17 -3.71 3.75
N ALA A 144 8.72 -4.97 3.89
CA ALA A 144 8.51 -5.62 5.18
C ALA A 144 9.77 -5.68 6.06
N LEU A 145 10.96 -5.67 5.47
CA LEU A 145 12.22 -5.67 6.22
C LEU A 145 12.47 -4.35 6.97
N GLY A 146 12.03 -3.23 6.42
CA GLY A 146 12.26 -1.92 7.02
C GLY A 146 11.74 -1.81 8.46
N PRO A 147 10.45 -2.02 8.71
CA PRO A 147 9.86 -1.99 10.06
C PRO A 147 10.49 -2.99 11.03
N LEU A 148 10.88 -4.18 10.58
CA LEU A 148 11.53 -5.18 11.42
C LEU A 148 12.85 -4.67 12.03
N LEU A 149 13.61 -3.87 11.28
CA LEU A 149 14.91 -3.37 11.68
C LEU A 149 14.91 -1.93 12.24
N ALA A 150 13.87 -1.14 11.94
CA ALA A 150 13.81 0.26 12.36
C ALA A 150 13.77 0.39 13.88
N ALA A 151 14.70 1.14 14.45
CA ALA A 151 14.89 1.26 15.90
C ALA A 151 13.69 1.86 16.64
N ASN A 152 12.87 2.64 15.96
CA ASN A 152 11.62 3.25 16.44
C ASN A 152 10.36 2.49 15.99
N GLU A 153 10.52 1.28 15.44
CA GLU A 153 9.45 0.36 15.07
C GLU A 153 9.70 -0.98 15.78
N MET A 154 9.89 -2.10 15.10
CA MET A 154 10.07 -3.43 15.72
C MET A 154 11.50 -3.65 16.28
N ALA A 155 12.45 -2.84 15.91
CA ALA A 155 13.78 -2.67 16.53
C ALA A 155 14.67 -3.92 16.60
N GLN A 156 14.51 -4.89 15.71
CA GLN A 156 15.46 -5.99 15.63
C GLN A 156 16.86 -5.46 15.25
N PRO A 157 17.92 -5.93 15.91
CA PRO A 157 19.26 -5.39 15.71
C PRO A 157 19.83 -5.69 14.30
N ASP A 158 19.42 -6.82 13.72
CA ASP A 158 19.88 -7.27 12.41
C ASP A 158 18.95 -8.36 11.83
N THR A 159 19.20 -8.73 10.58
CA THR A 159 18.44 -9.78 9.89
C THR A 159 18.61 -11.17 10.51
N ALA A 160 19.75 -11.45 11.12
CA ALA A 160 19.98 -12.72 11.80
C ALA A 160 19.09 -12.85 13.06
N ALA A 161 18.85 -11.73 13.76
CA ALA A 161 17.91 -11.69 14.89
C ALA A 161 16.47 -11.94 14.43
N VAL A 162 16.05 -11.33 13.30
CA VAL A 162 14.74 -11.61 12.70
C VAL A 162 14.60 -13.10 12.40
N VAL A 163 15.59 -13.71 11.74
CA VAL A 163 15.54 -15.14 11.39
C VAL A 163 15.52 -16.04 12.63
N ARG A 164 16.29 -15.71 13.66
CA ARG A 164 16.22 -16.45 14.95
C ARG A 164 14.82 -16.40 15.55
N ALA A 165 14.19 -15.22 15.57
CA ALA A 165 12.83 -15.07 16.05
C ALA A 165 11.84 -15.92 15.22
N VAL A 166 11.92 -15.87 13.89
CA VAL A 166 11.06 -16.65 13.00
C VAL A 166 11.25 -18.16 13.21
N ARG A 167 12.50 -18.65 13.32
CA ARG A 167 12.78 -20.07 13.55
C ARG A 167 12.28 -20.57 14.91
N ALA A 168 12.14 -19.69 15.89
CA ALA A 168 11.64 -20.02 17.23
C ALA A 168 10.10 -20.06 17.30
N LEU A 169 9.38 -19.65 16.26
CA LEU A 169 7.91 -19.64 16.26
C LEU A 169 7.37 -21.07 16.29
N PRO A 170 6.30 -21.33 17.07
CA PRO A 170 5.71 -22.68 17.18
C PRO A 170 5.15 -23.18 15.85
N TYR A 171 4.86 -22.28 14.93
CA TYR A 171 4.33 -22.57 13.60
C TYR A 171 5.39 -22.38 12.47
N PHE A 172 6.69 -22.38 12.79
CA PHE A 172 7.76 -22.26 11.76
C PHE A 172 7.64 -23.30 10.66
N ASN A 173 7.20 -24.52 10.98
CA ASN A 173 7.00 -25.58 9.97
C ASN A 173 5.91 -25.23 8.94
N GLU A 174 4.96 -24.39 9.26
CA GLU A 174 3.96 -23.92 8.30
C GLU A 174 4.62 -22.99 7.26
N LEU A 175 5.57 -22.13 7.68
CA LEU A 175 6.36 -21.31 6.76
C LEU A 175 7.23 -22.21 5.86
N VAL A 176 7.88 -23.22 6.44
CA VAL A 176 8.67 -24.22 5.71
C VAL A 176 7.82 -24.90 4.65
N PHE A 177 6.63 -25.33 4.99
CA PHE A 177 5.69 -25.96 4.07
C PHE A 177 5.22 -24.98 2.99
N ALA A 178 4.70 -23.81 3.35
CA ALA A 178 4.11 -22.84 2.43
C ALA A 178 5.09 -22.35 1.34
N TYR A 179 6.39 -22.35 1.66
CA TYR A 179 7.45 -21.91 0.75
C TYR A 179 8.36 -23.05 0.29
N ALA A 180 7.99 -24.30 0.55
CA ALA A 180 8.76 -25.50 0.19
C ALA A 180 10.26 -25.38 0.57
N LEU A 181 10.54 -24.83 1.74
CA LEU A 181 11.91 -24.64 2.19
C LEU A 181 12.58 -25.99 2.50
N PRO A 182 13.85 -26.21 2.10
CA PRO A 182 14.59 -27.41 2.48
C PRO A 182 14.84 -27.42 3.99
N ALA A 183 15.02 -28.62 4.58
CA ALA A 183 15.36 -28.76 6.00
C ALA A 183 16.65 -28.00 6.40
N THR A 184 17.54 -27.78 5.41
CA THR A 184 18.79 -27.04 5.56
C THR A 184 18.69 -25.60 5.06
N ALA A 185 17.48 -25.02 5.05
CA ALA A 185 17.26 -23.67 4.56
C ALA A 185 18.19 -22.65 5.23
N SER A 186 18.89 -21.88 4.43
CA SER A 186 19.74 -20.79 4.90
C SER A 186 18.93 -19.65 5.52
N ASP A 187 19.58 -18.81 6.29
CA ASP A 187 18.94 -17.64 6.90
C ASP A 187 18.38 -16.68 5.83
N ALA A 188 19.06 -16.52 4.71
CA ALA A 188 18.56 -15.73 3.58
C ALA A 188 17.24 -16.30 3.00
N GLN A 189 17.12 -17.62 2.89
CA GLN A 189 15.90 -18.26 2.41
C GLN A 189 14.75 -18.10 3.39
N VAL A 190 15.00 -18.25 4.69
CA VAL A 190 13.97 -18.03 5.73
C VAL A 190 13.53 -16.58 5.77
N LEU A 191 14.47 -15.63 5.71
CA LEU A 191 14.14 -14.21 5.66
C LEU A 191 13.29 -13.86 4.45
N LEU A 192 13.69 -14.33 3.27
CA LEU A 192 12.93 -14.09 2.03
C LEU A 192 11.52 -14.69 2.11
N ALA A 193 11.36 -15.92 2.62
CA ALA A 193 10.06 -16.55 2.81
C ALA A 193 9.18 -15.75 3.78
N THR A 194 9.76 -15.22 4.86
CA THR A 194 9.06 -14.36 5.82
C THR A 194 8.55 -13.08 5.14
N GLN A 195 9.38 -12.40 4.38
CA GLN A 195 9.01 -11.20 3.64
C GLN A 195 7.91 -11.48 2.60
N GLN A 196 8.05 -12.57 1.85
CA GLN A 196 7.06 -13.01 0.86
C GLN A 196 5.73 -13.44 1.50
N ALA A 197 5.75 -14.00 2.72
CA ALA A 197 4.53 -14.34 3.45
C ALA A 197 3.75 -13.07 3.85
N LEU A 198 4.43 -12.06 4.38
CA LEU A 198 3.84 -10.75 4.68
C LEU A 198 3.28 -10.06 3.43
N GLU A 199 3.97 -10.18 2.29
CA GLU A 199 3.45 -9.71 0.99
C GLU A 199 2.22 -10.50 0.56
N ALA A 200 2.25 -11.85 0.65
CA ALA A 200 1.14 -12.71 0.24
C ALA A 200 -0.14 -12.42 1.03
N TYR A 201 -0.02 -12.16 2.33
CA TYR A 201 -1.13 -11.75 3.17
C TYR A 201 -1.75 -10.43 2.70
N GLN A 202 -0.94 -9.39 2.55
CA GLN A 202 -1.40 -8.07 2.11
C GLN A 202 -1.94 -8.05 0.66
N ALA A 203 -1.50 -8.98 -0.18
CA ALA A 203 -1.94 -9.06 -1.57
C ALA A 203 -3.16 -9.95 -1.77
N GLY A 204 -3.30 -11.01 -0.97
CA GLY A 204 -4.25 -12.09 -1.18
C GLY A 204 -5.43 -12.12 -0.21
N ASP A 205 -5.33 -11.48 0.94
CA ASP A 205 -6.46 -11.41 1.86
C ASP A 205 -7.49 -10.37 1.40
N ALA A 206 -8.77 -10.76 1.41
CA ALA A 206 -9.87 -9.95 0.90
C ALA A 206 -10.05 -8.61 1.64
N ASP A 207 -9.61 -8.52 2.88
CA ASP A 207 -9.72 -7.31 3.70
C ASP A 207 -8.88 -6.14 3.15
N TYR A 208 -7.81 -6.43 2.40
CA TYR A 208 -6.95 -5.37 1.86
C TYR A 208 -7.50 -4.69 0.61
N GLN A 209 -8.47 -5.30 -0.08
CA GLN A 209 -9.04 -4.73 -1.30
C GLN A 209 -10.52 -5.14 -1.47
N PRO A 210 -11.39 -4.81 -0.50
CA PRO A 210 -12.77 -5.34 -0.45
C PRO A 210 -13.72 -4.72 -1.46
N TYR A 211 -13.51 -3.46 -1.88
CA TYR A 211 -14.42 -2.70 -2.76
C TYR A 211 -15.89 -2.74 -2.31
N THR A 212 -16.12 -2.45 -1.03
CA THR A 212 -17.44 -2.48 -0.38
C THR A 212 -17.92 -1.12 0.11
N SER A 213 -17.37 -0.03 -0.41
CA SER A 213 -17.76 1.32 -0.03
C SER A 213 -19.09 1.75 -0.66
N LYS A 214 -19.68 2.84 -0.15
CA LYS A 214 -20.85 3.46 -0.78
C LYS A 214 -20.56 3.87 -2.22
N PHE A 215 -19.37 4.42 -2.49
CA PHE A 215 -18.93 4.72 -3.85
C PHE A 215 -19.03 3.50 -4.76
N ASP A 216 -18.56 2.34 -4.30
CA ASP A 216 -18.60 1.10 -5.07
C ASP A 216 -20.04 0.61 -5.31
N ALA A 217 -20.91 0.74 -4.31
CA ALA A 217 -22.32 0.41 -4.45
C ALA A 217 -23.01 1.32 -5.49
N VAL A 218 -22.69 2.61 -5.52
CA VAL A 218 -23.18 3.55 -6.53
C VAL A 218 -22.69 3.16 -7.93
N GLN A 219 -21.39 2.85 -8.09
CA GLN A 219 -20.83 2.41 -9.38
C GLN A 219 -21.48 1.12 -9.90
N ARG A 220 -21.99 0.28 -9.00
CA ARG A 220 -22.71 -0.96 -9.34
C ARG A 220 -24.22 -0.75 -9.51
N GLY A 221 -24.75 0.46 -9.34
CA GLY A 221 -26.19 0.77 -9.39
C GLY A 221 -27.00 0.26 -8.20
N LEU A 222 -26.34 -0.06 -7.08
CA LEU A 222 -26.95 -0.59 -5.85
C LEU A 222 -27.29 0.51 -4.84
N ALA A 223 -26.79 1.73 -5.04
CA ALA A 223 -27.04 2.90 -4.20
C ALA A 223 -27.00 4.18 -5.03
N SER A 224 -27.33 5.32 -4.42
CA SER A 224 -27.18 6.64 -5.02
C SER A 224 -26.43 7.58 -4.06
N PHE A 225 -25.69 8.53 -4.62
CA PHE A 225 -25.17 9.64 -3.84
C PHE A 225 -26.30 10.56 -3.38
N THR A 226 -26.14 11.14 -2.20
CA THR A 226 -26.91 12.32 -1.83
C THR A 226 -26.50 13.51 -2.71
N ALA A 227 -27.33 14.56 -2.76
CA ALA A 227 -26.98 15.78 -3.50
C ALA A 227 -25.66 16.41 -3.03
N GLN A 228 -25.34 16.30 -1.74
CA GLN A 228 -24.09 16.79 -1.17
C GLN A 228 -22.88 15.96 -1.61
N GLU A 229 -22.96 14.64 -1.54
CA GLU A 229 -21.92 13.73 -1.98
C GLU A 229 -21.64 13.88 -3.48
N GLN A 230 -22.69 14.07 -4.29
CA GLN A 230 -22.54 14.28 -5.73
C GLN A 230 -21.83 15.60 -6.02
N ARG A 231 -22.21 16.72 -5.36
CA ARG A 231 -21.48 17.98 -5.51
C ARG A 231 -20.00 17.82 -5.09
N GLY A 232 -19.75 17.05 -4.01
CA GLY A 232 -18.38 16.75 -3.58
C GLY A 232 -17.56 16.01 -4.64
N LEU A 233 -18.14 15.01 -5.30
CA LEU A 233 -17.50 14.30 -6.42
C LEU A 233 -17.26 15.23 -7.62
N ASP A 234 -18.23 16.08 -7.96
CA ASP A 234 -18.09 17.03 -9.06
C ASP A 234 -16.94 18.01 -8.79
N LEU A 235 -16.88 18.56 -7.57
CA LEU A 235 -15.78 19.43 -7.13
C LEU A 235 -14.43 18.71 -7.10
N PHE A 236 -14.39 17.47 -6.67
CA PHE A 236 -13.19 16.62 -6.65
C PHE A 236 -12.60 16.46 -8.05
N ASN A 237 -13.45 16.31 -9.05
CA ASN A 237 -13.06 16.12 -10.44
C ASN A 237 -12.86 17.43 -11.23
N ASP A 238 -13.36 18.57 -10.77
CA ASP A 238 -13.28 19.86 -11.47
C ASP A 238 -11.84 20.38 -11.51
N PRO A 239 -11.19 20.46 -12.71
CA PRO A 239 -9.78 20.86 -12.85
C PRO A 239 -9.52 22.33 -12.52
N GLN A 240 -10.56 23.17 -12.46
CA GLN A 240 -10.45 24.59 -12.15
C GLN A 240 -10.68 24.87 -10.66
N ARG A 241 -11.28 23.93 -9.93
CA ARG A 241 -11.65 24.06 -8.53
C ARG A 241 -10.85 23.11 -7.63
N GLY A 242 -11.38 21.94 -7.30
CA GLY A 242 -10.74 20.95 -6.43
C GLY A 242 -9.53 20.30 -7.08
N ASN A 243 -9.66 19.88 -8.34
CA ASN A 243 -8.61 19.21 -9.10
C ASN A 243 -7.95 18.03 -8.37
N CYS A 244 -8.66 17.40 -7.44
CA CYS A 244 -8.13 16.31 -6.61
C CYS A 244 -7.78 15.09 -7.47
N THR A 245 -8.56 14.85 -8.54
CA THR A 245 -8.37 13.73 -9.47
C THR A 245 -7.05 13.79 -10.24
N SER A 246 -6.38 14.93 -10.29
CA SER A 246 -5.05 15.04 -10.94
C SER A 246 -3.97 14.22 -10.22
N CYS A 247 -4.13 14.02 -8.91
CA CYS A 247 -3.26 13.20 -8.07
C CYS A 247 -3.99 11.95 -7.57
N HIS A 248 -5.23 12.11 -7.13
CA HIS A 248 -6.08 11.03 -6.62
C HIS A 248 -7.06 10.55 -7.70
N SER A 249 -6.52 9.89 -8.74
CA SER A 249 -7.28 9.49 -9.93
C SER A 249 -8.59 8.80 -9.60
N SER A 250 -9.69 9.31 -10.12
CA SER A 250 -11.02 8.68 -10.10
C SER A 250 -11.23 7.70 -11.25
N THR A 251 -10.19 7.42 -12.04
CA THR A 251 -10.16 6.40 -13.09
C THR A 251 -9.48 5.14 -12.55
N PRO A 252 -10.06 3.94 -12.77
CA PRO A 252 -9.42 2.68 -12.40
C PRO A 252 -8.03 2.54 -13.04
N PRO A 253 -7.00 2.11 -12.30
CA PRO A 253 -5.74 1.75 -12.90
C PRO A 253 -5.86 0.44 -13.69
N PRO A 254 -4.92 0.13 -14.60
CA PRO A 254 -4.94 -1.12 -15.35
C PRO A 254 -5.05 -2.34 -14.44
N GLY A 255 -6.00 -3.23 -14.75
CA GLY A 255 -6.26 -4.45 -13.99
C GLY A 255 -7.25 -4.29 -12.82
N GLU A 256 -7.64 -3.07 -12.46
CA GLU A 256 -8.64 -2.81 -11.42
C GLU A 256 -10.00 -2.49 -12.04
N ALA A 257 -11.07 -3.00 -11.42
CA ALA A 257 -12.44 -2.72 -11.85
C ALA A 257 -12.94 -1.34 -11.41
N LEU A 258 -12.39 -0.81 -10.31
CA LEU A 258 -12.80 0.43 -9.67
C LEU A 258 -11.59 1.29 -9.30
N PRO A 259 -11.75 2.62 -9.17
CA PRO A 259 -10.66 3.52 -8.82
C PRO A 259 -10.08 3.21 -7.46
N VAL A 260 -8.76 3.32 -7.33
CA VAL A 260 -8.05 3.28 -6.04
C VAL A 260 -7.74 4.68 -5.49
N PHE A 261 -8.15 5.72 -6.19
CA PHE A 261 -7.98 7.13 -5.81
C PHE A 261 -6.54 7.51 -5.47
N THR A 262 -5.61 7.07 -6.29
CA THR A 262 -4.21 7.48 -6.33
C THR A 262 -3.65 7.24 -7.74
N ASN A 263 -2.68 8.06 -8.14
CA ASN A 263 -1.87 7.83 -9.32
C ASN A 263 -0.50 7.24 -8.97
N PHE A 264 -0.25 6.97 -7.65
CA PHE A 264 1.03 6.50 -7.09
C PHE A 264 2.23 7.41 -7.40
N ARG A 265 2.01 8.66 -7.81
CA ARG A 265 3.07 9.66 -8.02
C ARG A 265 3.49 10.34 -6.72
N TYR A 266 4.40 11.28 -6.84
CA TYR A 266 4.99 12.02 -5.72
C TYR A 266 4.76 13.51 -5.90
N VAL A 267 4.43 14.20 -4.80
CA VAL A 267 4.14 15.64 -4.81
C VAL A 267 4.68 16.28 -3.55
N ALA A 268 5.29 17.45 -3.67
CA ALA A 268 5.64 18.32 -2.56
C ALA A 268 4.46 19.23 -2.22
N LEU A 269 3.74 18.92 -1.13
CA LEU A 269 2.55 19.68 -0.72
C LEU A 269 2.89 20.90 0.16
N GLY A 270 4.11 20.93 0.73
CA GLY A 270 4.48 21.97 1.68
C GLY A 270 3.62 21.94 2.95
N VAL A 271 3.35 20.76 3.48
CA VAL A 271 2.57 20.58 4.71
C VAL A 271 3.22 21.32 5.89
N PRO A 272 2.46 21.73 6.91
CA PRO A 272 3.03 22.30 8.12
C PRO A 272 3.82 21.25 8.90
N ARG A 273 4.86 21.70 9.62
CA ARG A 273 5.60 20.83 10.52
C ARG A 273 4.69 20.36 11.66
N ASN A 274 4.76 19.08 11.98
CA ASN A 274 4.03 18.55 13.13
C ASN A 274 4.80 18.88 14.41
N SER A 275 4.25 19.79 15.23
CA SER A 275 4.85 20.19 16.51
C SER A 275 4.79 19.10 17.59
N SER A 276 3.96 18.07 17.41
CA SER A 276 3.82 16.92 18.31
C SER A 276 4.76 15.77 17.92
N SER A 277 5.55 15.92 16.84
CA SER A 277 6.54 14.93 16.43
C SER A 277 7.70 14.85 17.42
N ALA A 278 8.19 13.64 17.70
CA ALA A 278 9.36 13.40 18.55
C ALA A 278 10.68 13.93 17.96
N THR A 279 10.68 14.34 16.71
CA THR A 279 11.83 15.03 16.12
C THR A 279 11.86 16.47 16.67
N THR A 280 12.37 16.59 17.90
CA THR A 280 12.57 17.88 18.57
C THR A 280 13.73 18.67 17.97
N ASP A 281 14.55 18.07 17.09
CA ASP A 281 15.61 18.77 16.37
C ASP A 281 15.00 19.71 15.32
N PRO A 282 15.09 21.02 15.50
CA PRO A 282 14.55 22.00 14.56
C PRO A 282 15.25 21.95 13.19
N ASN A 283 16.44 21.34 13.12
CA ASN A 283 17.23 21.21 11.89
C ASN A 283 16.97 19.90 11.14
N PHE A 284 16.23 18.97 11.74
CA PHE A 284 15.83 17.75 11.05
C PHE A 284 14.65 18.04 10.12
N PHE A 285 14.79 17.65 8.85
CA PHE A 285 13.73 17.71 7.85
C PHE A 285 13.60 16.35 7.17
N ASP A 286 12.38 15.80 7.19
CA ASP A 286 12.04 14.67 6.32
C ASP A 286 11.70 15.22 4.93
N MET A 287 12.57 14.96 3.97
CA MET A 287 12.44 15.50 2.61
C MET A 287 11.90 14.45 1.61
N GLY A 288 11.33 13.34 2.11
CA GLY A 288 10.73 12.32 1.27
C GLY A 288 11.72 11.69 0.29
N LEU A 289 11.47 11.82 -1.02
CA LEU A 289 12.31 11.19 -2.06
C LEU A 289 13.80 11.54 -1.97
N CYS A 290 14.16 12.73 -1.52
CA CYS A 290 15.57 13.14 -1.49
C CYS A 290 16.25 12.94 -0.12
N GLY A 291 15.61 12.25 0.83
CA GLY A 291 16.24 11.86 2.10
C GLY A 291 15.64 12.54 3.34
N PRO A 292 16.28 12.38 4.51
CA PRO A 292 17.46 11.54 4.80
C PRO A 292 17.15 10.04 4.93
N VAL A 293 15.86 9.63 4.99
CA VAL A 293 15.45 8.23 5.16
C VAL A 293 15.74 7.42 3.90
N ARG A 294 15.41 7.97 2.72
CA ARG A 294 15.84 7.46 1.43
C ARG A 294 17.20 8.08 1.07
N THR A 295 18.18 7.28 0.69
CA THR A 295 19.57 7.71 0.53
C THR A 295 20.09 7.73 -0.90
N ASP A 296 19.46 6.99 -1.81
CA ASP A 296 19.90 6.85 -3.21
C ASP A 296 19.60 8.09 -4.09
N LEU A 297 18.65 8.94 -3.68
CA LEU A 297 18.21 10.13 -4.42
C LEU A 297 18.60 11.47 -3.74
N THR A 298 19.52 11.47 -2.79
CA THR A 298 19.90 12.68 -2.05
C THR A 298 20.51 13.78 -2.94
N HIS A 299 21.07 13.41 -4.08
CA HIS A 299 21.60 14.33 -5.09
C HIS A 299 20.50 15.00 -5.96
N ARG A 300 19.27 14.50 -5.92
CA ARG A 300 18.13 14.99 -6.70
C ARG A 300 17.35 16.03 -5.88
N THR A 301 17.89 17.24 -5.84
CA THR A 301 17.31 18.34 -5.06
C THR A 301 15.94 18.79 -5.58
N ASP A 302 15.62 18.52 -6.83
CA ASP A 302 14.31 18.73 -7.45
C ASP A 302 13.21 17.80 -6.89
N LEU A 303 13.58 16.73 -6.19
CA LEU A 303 12.64 15.80 -5.56
C LEU A 303 12.42 16.06 -4.06
N CYS A 304 13.13 17.02 -3.47
CA CYS A 304 13.03 17.29 -2.03
C CYS A 304 11.64 17.82 -1.65
N GLY A 305 11.06 17.22 -0.61
CA GLY A 305 9.72 17.51 -0.12
C GLY A 305 8.62 16.70 -0.80
N MET A 306 8.97 15.82 -1.74
CA MET A 306 8.01 14.97 -2.44
C MET A 306 7.74 13.67 -1.69
N PHE A 307 6.45 13.44 -1.41
CA PHE A 307 5.93 12.21 -0.81
C PHE A 307 4.89 11.58 -1.72
N LYS A 308 4.72 10.25 -1.58
CA LYS A 308 3.77 9.50 -2.40
C LYS A 308 2.34 9.96 -2.15
N VAL A 309 1.58 10.08 -3.23
CA VAL A 309 0.13 10.27 -3.21
C VAL A 309 -0.52 8.98 -2.70
N PRO A 310 -1.12 8.96 -1.49
CA PRO A 310 -1.76 7.76 -0.95
C PRO A 310 -3.10 7.48 -1.63
N THR A 311 -3.60 6.26 -1.48
CA THR A 311 -5.01 5.98 -1.76
C THR A 311 -5.93 6.82 -0.88
N LEU A 312 -7.10 7.21 -1.41
CA LEU A 312 -8.16 7.81 -0.57
C LEU A 312 -9.23 6.79 -0.17
N ARG A 313 -9.07 5.53 -0.56
CA ARG A 313 -9.92 4.46 -0.01
C ARG A 313 -9.74 4.41 1.50
N ASN A 314 -10.86 4.35 2.23
CA ASN A 314 -10.88 4.37 3.69
C ASN A 314 -10.30 5.64 4.34
N VAL A 315 -10.12 6.73 3.58
CA VAL A 315 -9.44 7.93 4.08
C VAL A 315 -10.09 8.52 5.33
N ALA A 316 -11.40 8.36 5.52
CA ALA A 316 -12.10 8.81 6.73
C ALA A 316 -11.68 8.04 8.01
N LEU A 317 -11.02 6.89 7.88
CA LEU A 317 -10.57 6.05 9.00
C LEU A 317 -9.08 6.24 9.32
N THR A 318 -8.30 6.90 8.44
CA THR A 318 -6.83 6.84 8.45
C THR A 318 -6.17 8.10 9.00
N ALA A 319 -6.85 8.85 9.87
CA ALA A 319 -6.21 9.94 10.61
C ALA A 319 -5.09 9.40 11.53
N PRO A 320 -4.01 10.18 11.78
CA PRO A 320 -3.75 11.55 11.32
C PRO A 320 -3.25 11.59 9.87
N TYR A 321 -3.40 12.75 9.24
CA TYR A 321 -3.16 12.92 7.81
C TYR A 321 -1.78 13.49 7.49
N PHE A 322 -1.37 13.28 6.24
CA PHE A 322 -0.04 13.53 5.67
C PHE A 322 1.04 12.57 6.22
N HIS A 323 2.22 12.63 5.62
CA HIS A 323 3.34 11.76 6.02
C HIS A 323 3.78 11.99 7.47
N ASN A 324 3.66 13.22 7.96
CA ASN A 324 4.08 13.64 9.31
C ASN A 324 2.92 13.69 10.33
N GLY A 325 1.69 13.34 9.95
CA GLY A 325 0.53 13.37 10.83
C GLY A 325 0.11 14.76 11.32
N ALA A 326 0.39 15.82 10.53
CA ALA A 326 0.20 17.20 10.98
C ALA A 326 -1.27 17.62 11.17
N LEU A 327 -2.22 16.97 10.51
CA LEU A 327 -3.65 17.31 10.59
C LEU A 327 -4.48 16.11 11.06
N ALA A 328 -5.47 16.38 11.90
CA ALA A 328 -6.24 15.34 12.59
C ALA A 328 -7.57 15.00 11.89
N THR A 329 -8.14 15.90 11.08
CA THR A 329 -9.47 15.72 10.48
C THR A 329 -9.47 15.93 8.97
N LEU A 330 -10.42 15.28 8.26
CA LEU A 330 -10.58 15.50 6.82
C LEU A 330 -10.96 16.94 6.49
N GLU A 331 -11.72 17.59 7.36
CA GLU A 331 -12.12 18.97 7.24
C GLU A 331 -10.90 19.90 7.27
N GLU A 332 -9.93 19.64 8.15
CA GLU A 332 -8.66 20.37 8.18
C GLU A 332 -7.85 20.13 6.92
N VAL A 333 -7.75 18.85 6.46
CA VAL A 333 -7.02 18.51 5.23
C VAL A 333 -7.60 19.23 4.02
N VAL A 334 -8.89 19.13 3.78
CA VAL A 334 -9.52 19.80 2.61
C VAL A 334 -9.47 21.33 2.76
N SER A 335 -9.59 21.86 3.99
CA SER A 335 -9.39 23.28 4.26
C SER A 335 -7.95 23.73 3.97
N PHE A 336 -6.94 22.90 4.31
CA PHE A 336 -5.55 23.16 3.96
C PHE A 336 -5.36 23.26 2.44
N TYR A 337 -5.92 22.32 1.68
CA TYR A 337 -5.90 22.39 0.21
C TYR A 337 -6.57 23.66 -0.32
N ALA A 338 -7.69 24.09 0.30
CA ALA A 338 -8.41 25.27 -0.12
C ALA A 338 -7.70 26.59 0.21
N THR A 339 -6.95 26.65 1.36
CA THR A 339 -6.52 27.93 1.93
C THR A 339 -5.01 28.06 2.19
N ARG A 340 -4.19 27.02 1.90
CA ARG A 340 -2.73 27.04 2.13
C ARG A 340 -2.05 28.32 1.62
N ASP A 341 -2.44 28.77 0.45
CA ASP A 341 -1.79 29.90 -0.24
C ASP A 341 -2.51 31.24 -0.07
N ILE A 342 -3.77 31.23 0.37
CA ILE A 342 -4.56 32.46 0.59
C ILE A 342 -4.63 32.90 2.06
N ASP A 343 -4.53 31.94 2.99
CA ASP A 343 -4.47 32.20 4.45
C ASP A 343 -3.37 31.36 5.10
N PRO A 344 -2.09 31.59 4.75
CA PRO A 344 -1.00 30.76 5.24
C PRO A 344 -0.77 30.86 6.76
N ALA A 345 -1.15 31.97 7.40
CA ALA A 345 -1.01 32.15 8.85
C ALA A 345 -1.88 31.18 9.67
N ARG A 346 -2.91 30.62 9.05
CA ARG A 346 -3.72 29.53 9.66
C ARG A 346 -2.94 28.25 9.83
N TRP A 347 -1.98 27.98 8.95
CA TRP A 347 -1.32 26.68 8.82
C TRP A 347 0.12 26.70 9.30
N TYR A 348 0.78 27.84 9.22
CA TYR A 348 2.20 27.96 9.53
C TYR A 348 2.42 28.99 10.65
N PRO A 349 3.43 28.79 11.51
CA PRO A 349 3.73 29.73 12.56
C PRO A 349 4.19 31.07 11.99
N THR A 350 3.88 32.14 12.72
CA THR A 350 4.40 33.49 12.44
C THR A 350 5.54 33.77 13.41
N VAL A 351 6.72 34.10 12.89
CA VAL A 351 7.90 34.46 13.64
C VAL A 351 8.31 35.87 13.21
N ASP A 352 8.47 36.79 14.15
CA ASP A 352 8.82 38.20 13.89
C ASP A 352 7.94 38.86 12.82
N GLY A 353 6.65 38.57 12.83
CA GLY A 353 5.67 39.10 11.89
C GLY A 353 5.71 38.45 10.50
N VAL A 354 6.55 37.44 10.27
CA VAL A 354 6.68 36.72 8.99
C VAL A 354 6.13 35.30 9.12
N VAL A 355 5.17 34.96 8.28
CA VAL A 355 4.61 33.59 8.21
C VAL A 355 5.63 32.62 7.62
N GLN A 356 6.00 31.59 8.38
CA GLN A 356 7.01 30.58 8.01
C GLN A 356 6.42 29.50 7.10
N ARG A 357 6.01 29.89 5.89
CA ARG A 357 5.40 28.94 4.92
C ARG A 357 6.31 27.77 4.63
N PHE A 358 5.69 26.58 4.53
CA PHE A 358 6.38 25.33 4.20
C PHE A 358 7.50 24.99 5.20
N ASN A 359 7.23 25.21 6.49
CA ASN A 359 8.23 25.12 7.56
C ASN A 359 8.69 23.68 7.86
N ASP A 360 8.10 22.67 7.23
CA ASP A 360 8.59 21.28 7.27
C ASP A 360 9.57 20.96 6.12
N LEU A 361 10.01 21.98 5.38
CA LEU A 361 10.98 21.86 4.30
C LEU A 361 12.05 22.96 4.40
N PRO A 362 13.35 22.62 4.21
CA PRO A 362 14.43 23.61 4.18
C PRO A 362 14.13 24.73 3.17
N PRO A 363 14.48 25.99 3.46
CA PRO A 363 14.19 27.13 2.56
C PRO A 363 14.65 26.92 1.12
N ALA A 364 15.80 26.26 0.92
CA ALA A 364 16.38 26.00 -0.39
C ALA A 364 15.48 25.15 -1.32
N TYR A 365 14.57 24.35 -0.74
CA TYR A 365 13.74 23.41 -1.52
C TYR A 365 12.26 23.80 -1.54
N ARG A 366 11.87 24.91 -0.95
CA ARG A 366 10.47 25.41 -0.92
C ARG A 366 9.94 25.73 -2.32
N GLY A 367 10.83 25.95 -3.28
CA GLY A 367 10.47 26.11 -4.71
C GLY A 367 9.89 24.86 -5.37
N ASN A 368 10.10 23.66 -4.78
CA ASN A 368 9.53 22.41 -5.27
C ASN A 368 8.03 22.25 -4.93
N VAL A 369 7.52 23.06 -3.99
CA VAL A 369 6.13 22.96 -3.54
C VAL A 369 5.16 23.27 -4.68
N THR A 370 4.21 22.33 -4.89
CA THR A 370 3.25 22.43 -5.99
C THR A 370 2.40 23.70 -5.92
N GLN A 371 2.19 24.30 -7.08
CA GLN A 371 1.28 25.42 -7.31
C GLN A 371 0.07 25.03 -8.17
N GLN A 372 -0.06 23.74 -8.49
CA GLN A 372 -1.20 23.21 -9.24
C GLN A 372 -2.50 23.35 -8.43
N ALA A 373 -3.62 23.66 -9.08
CA ALA A 373 -4.92 23.72 -8.41
C ALA A 373 -5.18 22.50 -7.51
N PRO A 374 -5.80 22.67 -6.34
CA PRO A 374 -6.44 23.91 -5.83
C PRO A 374 -5.47 24.96 -5.25
N PHE A 375 -4.18 24.67 -5.22
CA PHE A 375 -3.12 25.54 -4.74
C PHE A 375 -2.81 26.70 -5.72
N GLY A 376 -1.82 27.51 -5.35
CA GLY A 376 -1.40 28.68 -6.10
C GLY A 376 -2.30 29.89 -5.86
N PRO A 377 -2.02 31.01 -6.55
CA PRO A 377 -2.79 32.22 -6.38
C PRO A 377 -4.25 31.99 -6.76
N PRO A 378 -5.20 32.48 -5.94
CA PRO A 378 -6.61 32.34 -6.24
C PRO A 378 -6.97 33.08 -7.54
N PRO A 379 -8.01 32.64 -8.26
CA PRO A 379 -8.62 33.43 -9.32
C PRO A 379 -9.04 34.81 -8.81
N ARG A 380 -9.15 35.79 -9.67
CA ARG A 380 -9.63 37.14 -9.28
C ARG A 380 -11.03 37.14 -8.64
N SER A 381 -11.82 36.10 -8.89
CA SER A 381 -13.17 35.90 -8.36
C SER A 381 -13.22 35.38 -6.91
N GLY A 382 -12.09 35.14 -6.25
CA GLY A 382 -12.03 34.62 -4.88
C GLY A 382 -11.38 33.22 -4.77
N PRO A 383 -11.51 32.53 -3.62
CA PRO A 383 -10.93 31.21 -3.40
C PRO A 383 -11.54 30.19 -4.37
N ARG A 384 -10.72 29.20 -4.80
CA ARG A 384 -11.18 28.11 -5.67
C ARG A 384 -12.24 27.24 -4.99
N LEU A 385 -12.13 27.05 -3.68
CA LEU A 385 -13.05 26.31 -2.83
C LEU A 385 -13.48 27.19 -1.66
N ASN A 386 -14.77 27.30 -1.44
CA ASN A 386 -15.35 27.95 -0.27
C ASN A 386 -15.65 26.93 0.85
N VAL A 387 -16.16 27.35 1.99
CA VAL A 387 -16.44 26.50 3.15
C VAL A 387 -17.44 25.38 2.82
N GLN A 388 -18.49 25.68 2.04
CA GLN A 388 -19.46 24.66 1.62
C GLN A 388 -18.83 23.62 0.70
N ASP A 389 -17.95 24.03 -0.22
CA ASP A 389 -17.23 23.13 -1.08
C ASP A 389 -16.33 22.15 -0.31
N VAL A 390 -15.69 22.63 0.78
CA VAL A 390 -14.92 21.79 1.71
C VAL A 390 -15.82 20.70 2.32
N GLN A 391 -16.99 21.08 2.81
CA GLN A 391 -17.94 20.14 3.40
C GLN A 391 -18.47 19.13 2.37
N ASP A 392 -18.74 19.56 1.15
CA ASP A 392 -19.23 18.70 0.07
C ASP A 392 -18.14 17.68 -0.33
N ILE A 393 -16.88 18.11 -0.50
CA ILE A 393 -15.75 17.22 -0.79
C ILE A 393 -15.56 16.21 0.36
N VAL A 394 -15.59 16.63 1.61
CA VAL A 394 -15.46 15.72 2.77
C VAL A 394 -16.61 14.71 2.79
N SER A 395 -17.85 15.13 2.46
CA SER A 395 -18.99 14.23 2.35
C SER A 395 -18.75 13.15 1.29
N PHE A 396 -18.21 13.53 0.12
CA PHE A 396 -17.80 12.57 -0.91
C PHE A 396 -16.68 11.64 -0.40
N LEU A 397 -15.63 12.14 0.21
CA LEU A 397 -14.50 11.33 0.70
C LEU A 397 -14.96 10.25 1.69
N ARG A 398 -15.95 10.54 2.53
CA ARG A 398 -16.56 9.58 3.45
C ARG A 398 -17.25 8.42 2.74
N THR A 399 -17.72 8.61 1.49
CA THR A 399 -18.30 7.52 0.68
C THR A 399 -17.29 6.48 0.22
N LEU A 400 -15.98 6.74 0.38
CA LEU A 400 -14.89 5.84 0.01
C LEU A 400 -14.54 4.83 1.12
N THR A 401 -15.30 4.83 2.24
CA THR A 401 -15.11 3.92 3.36
C THR A 401 -15.78 2.59 3.09
N ASP A 402 -15.03 1.49 3.24
CA ASP A 402 -15.53 0.13 3.06
C ASP A 402 -16.51 -0.29 4.16
N GLY A 403 -17.29 -1.36 3.88
CA GLY A 403 -18.29 -1.90 4.79
C GLY A 403 -19.66 -1.24 4.68
N PHE A 404 -19.94 -0.52 3.60
CA PHE A 404 -21.28 0.04 3.34
C PHE A 404 -22.29 -1.06 3.02
N THR A 405 -23.45 -0.99 3.68
CA THR A 405 -24.61 -1.85 3.38
C THR A 405 -25.69 -0.98 2.71
N PRO A 406 -26.11 -1.29 1.48
CA PRO A 406 -27.13 -0.57 0.74
C PRO A 406 -28.51 -0.60 1.40
#